data_833091af79cc515a420c9e4eba9ac986
#
_entry.id   833091af79cc515a420c9e4eba9ac986
#
_cell.length_a   1.000
_cell.length_b   1.000
_cell.length_c   1.000
_cell.angle_alpha   90.00
_cell.angle_beta   90.00
_cell.angle_gamma   90.00
#
_symmetry.space_group_name_H-M   'P 1'
#
loop_
_entity.id
_entity.type
_entity.pdbx_description
1 polymer ?
#
loop_
_entity_poly.entity_id
_entity_poly.type
_entity_poly.pdbx_seq_one_letter_code
_entity_poly.pdbx_strand_id
1 'polypeptide(L)'
;RRDFSVPDGTGACLIGDKGKASEAARELGLQIRQMGEMKPGDVFLADDWSAFERMEEEVLDKAAEGFKIIFFELDPGTYRIGEAVITVKDSGMLPMHFVSSDTGHRLTKGFGPCDFRNWYDRSADRITPILETTFTGEGFIPILQSGNTDENGEWGHAAAAAEIPMGQGKIYICKV
;
A
#
# COMPACT_ATOMS: atom_id res chain seq x y z
N ARG A 1 5.95 -23.12 4.59
CA ARG A 1 5.94 -21.79 5.25
C ARG A 1 7.14 -21.04 4.70
N ARG A 2 6.94 -19.95 3.99
CA ARG A 2 8.04 -19.07 3.62
C ARG A 2 8.34 -18.21 4.84
N ASP A 3 9.56 -18.27 5.34
CA ASP A 3 10.01 -17.32 6.35
C ASP A 3 10.26 -15.99 5.63
N PHE A 4 9.34 -15.06 5.82
CA PHE A 4 9.53 -13.67 5.44
C PHE A 4 10.26 -13.01 6.60
N SER A 5 11.57 -12.93 6.52
CA SER A 5 12.36 -12.16 7.47
C SER A 5 12.76 -10.83 6.83
N VAL A 6 12.56 -9.77 7.58
CA VAL A 6 13.17 -8.48 7.24
C VAL A 6 14.65 -8.58 7.57
N PRO A 7 15.57 -8.11 6.71
CA PRO A 7 16.99 -8.11 7.03
C PRO A 7 17.28 -7.38 8.32
N ASP A 8 18.16 -7.96 9.16
CA ASP A 8 18.55 -7.34 10.41
C ASP A 8 19.07 -5.92 10.23
N GLY A 9 18.60 -5.02 11.07
CA GLY A 9 19.00 -3.62 11.05
C GLY A 9 18.33 -2.75 10.01
N THR A 10 17.34 -3.27 9.27
CA THR A 10 16.49 -2.47 8.38
C THR A 10 15.78 -1.39 9.20
N GLY A 11 15.85 -0.15 8.71
CA GLY A 11 15.20 1.00 9.32
C GLY A 11 13.92 1.42 8.62
N ALA A 12 13.13 2.20 9.35
CA ALA A 12 11.94 2.85 8.82
C ALA A 12 11.87 4.32 9.26
N CYS A 13 11.54 5.20 8.32
CA CYS A 13 11.12 6.56 8.61
C CYS A 13 9.60 6.63 8.55
N LEU A 14 8.98 7.10 9.63
CA LEU A 14 7.52 7.19 9.73
C LEU A 14 7.04 8.54 9.18
N ILE A 15 5.99 8.51 8.36
CA ILE A 15 5.32 9.68 7.81
C ILE A 15 3.86 9.63 8.27
N GLY A 16 3.53 10.43 9.28
CA GLY A 16 2.24 10.45 9.94
C GLY A 16 2.29 9.89 11.36
N ASP A 17 1.14 9.93 12.03
CA ASP A 17 0.98 9.53 13.42
C ASP A 17 -0.35 8.77 13.68
N LYS A 18 -1.02 8.30 12.62
CA LYS A 18 -2.29 7.55 12.74
C LYS A 18 -2.11 6.16 13.37
N GLY A 19 -0.86 5.72 13.57
CA GLY A 19 -0.52 4.51 14.32
C GLY A 19 -0.23 3.28 13.47
N LYS A 20 -0.77 3.17 12.25
CA LYS A 20 -0.57 2.00 11.37
C LYS A 20 0.90 1.83 10.96
N ALA A 21 1.58 2.93 10.58
CA ALA A 21 2.99 2.90 10.22
C ALA A 21 3.87 2.46 11.39
N SER A 22 3.61 2.97 12.59
CA SER A 22 4.35 2.60 13.79
C SER A 22 4.08 1.16 14.24
N GLU A 23 2.85 0.68 14.10
CA GLU A 23 2.48 -0.70 14.39
C GLU A 23 3.18 -1.67 13.44
N ALA A 24 3.14 -1.40 12.15
CA ALA A 24 3.85 -2.20 11.15
C ALA A 24 5.36 -2.23 11.38
N ALA A 25 5.97 -1.08 11.72
CA ALA A 25 7.39 -1.02 12.04
C ALA A 25 7.73 -1.89 13.28
N ARG A 26 6.91 -1.84 14.31
CA ARG A 26 7.08 -2.65 15.52
C ARG A 26 6.94 -4.14 15.24
N GLU A 27 5.91 -4.55 14.49
CA GLU A 27 5.67 -5.96 14.18
C GLU A 27 6.76 -6.56 13.31
N LEU A 28 7.32 -5.77 12.40
CA LEU A 28 8.40 -6.18 11.52
C LEU A 28 9.80 -6.02 12.17
N GLY A 29 9.88 -5.48 13.38
CA GLY A 29 11.16 -5.27 14.08
C GLY A 29 12.05 -4.21 13.42
N LEU A 30 11.46 -3.21 12.73
CA LEU A 30 12.19 -2.14 12.05
C LEU A 30 12.74 -1.12 13.06
N GLN A 31 13.92 -0.60 12.77
CA GLN A 31 14.52 0.48 13.54
C GLN A 31 13.97 1.82 13.09
N ILE A 32 13.31 2.56 13.97
CA ILE A 32 12.82 3.89 13.62
C ILE A 32 14.00 4.84 13.46
N ARG A 33 14.04 5.56 12.33
CA ARG A 33 15.08 6.52 11.97
C ARG A 33 14.47 7.84 11.51
N GLN A 34 15.22 8.92 11.73
CA GLN A 34 14.94 10.20 11.09
C GLN A 34 15.33 10.13 9.60
N MET A 35 14.73 10.96 8.76
CA MET A 35 15.00 10.97 7.32
C MET A 35 16.49 11.11 6.98
N GLY A 36 17.21 12.01 7.67
CA GLY A 36 18.64 12.20 7.48
C GLY A 36 19.53 11.03 7.92
N GLU A 37 18.98 10.05 8.64
CA GLU A 37 19.71 8.86 9.14
C GLU A 37 19.40 7.61 8.32
N MET A 38 18.57 7.74 7.28
CA MET A 38 18.15 6.63 6.43
C MET A 38 19.34 6.05 5.66
N LYS A 39 19.35 4.73 5.56
CA LYS A 39 20.40 3.95 4.88
C LYS A 39 19.82 3.20 3.69
N PRO A 40 20.62 2.85 2.69
CA PRO A 40 20.17 1.99 1.61
C PRO A 40 19.50 0.71 2.13
N GLY A 41 18.29 0.44 1.67
CA GLY A 41 17.47 -0.68 2.14
C GLY A 41 16.42 -0.34 3.18
N ASP A 42 16.50 0.83 3.83
CA ASP A 42 15.44 1.34 4.69
C ASP A 42 14.20 1.72 3.89
N VAL A 43 13.07 1.89 4.59
CA VAL A 43 11.78 2.19 3.97
C VAL A 43 11.09 3.37 4.64
N PHE A 44 10.29 4.09 3.88
CA PHE A 44 9.32 5.04 4.42
C PHE A 44 7.98 4.34 4.62
N LEU A 45 7.37 4.53 5.78
CA LEU A 45 6.04 4.02 6.10
C LEU A 45 5.12 5.20 6.34
N ALA A 46 4.12 5.36 5.49
CA ALA A 46 3.20 6.49 5.52
C ALA A 46 1.78 6.03 5.87
N ASP A 47 1.15 6.69 6.84
CA ASP A 47 -0.23 6.48 7.23
C ASP A 47 -1.04 7.78 7.30
N ASP A 48 -0.47 8.90 6.86
CA ASP A 48 -1.13 10.20 6.82
C ASP A 48 -0.72 10.95 5.54
N TRP A 49 -1.70 11.20 4.68
CA TRP A 49 -1.47 11.95 3.44
C TRP A 49 -1.01 13.38 3.69
N SER A 50 -1.62 14.08 4.65
CA SER A 50 -1.25 15.46 4.94
C SER A 50 0.17 15.59 5.50
N ALA A 51 0.64 14.57 6.22
CA ALA A 51 2.03 14.52 6.65
C ALA A 51 2.97 14.28 5.47
N PHE A 52 2.63 13.38 4.56
CA PHE A 52 3.39 13.14 3.34
C PHE A 52 3.46 14.39 2.46
N GLU A 53 2.33 15.05 2.22
CA GLU A 53 2.23 16.24 1.34
C GLU A 53 3.16 17.38 1.80
N ARG A 54 3.35 17.56 3.11
CA ARG A 54 4.28 18.56 3.67
C ARG A 54 5.75 18.28 3.37
N MET A 55 6.10 17.07 3.07
CA MET A 55 7.48 16.63 2.82
C MET A 55 7.62 15.83 1.51
N GLU A 56 6.64 16.01 0.62
CA GLU A 56 6.52 15.23 -0.61
C GLU A 56 7.80 15.30 -1.45
N GLU A 57 8.30 16.50 -1.72
CA GLU A 57 9.49 16.72 -2.55
C GLU A 57 10.68 15.92 -2.02
N GLU A 58 10.99 16.05 -0.73
CA GLU A 58 12.12 15.36 -0.12
C GLU A 58 11.95 13.83 -0.12
N VAL A 59 10.72 13.34 0.13
CA VAL A 59 10.42 11.91 0.14
C VAL A 59 10.45 11.32 -1.26
N LEU A 60 9.95 12.03 -2.27
CA LEU A 60 10.01 11.60 -3.67
C LEU A 60 11.44 11.59 -4.22
N ASP A 61 12.28 12.56 -3.82
CA ASP A 61 13.70 12.56 -4.16
C ASP A 61 14.39 11.31 -3.59
N LYS A 62 14.10 10.95 -2.33
CA LYS A 62 14.59 9.71 -1.74
C LYS A 62 14.08 8.47 -2.47
N ALA A 63 12.82 8.46 -2.88
CA ALA A 63 12.31 7.37 -3.70
C ALA A 63 13.07 7.27 -5.02
N ALA A 64 13.35 8.39 -5.70
CA ALA A 64 14.14 8.40 -6.93
C ALA A 64 15.56 7.86 -6.74
N GLU A 65 16.17 8.05 -5.55
CA GLU A 65 17.46 7.48 -5.15
C GLU A 65 17.42 5.97 -4.90
N GLY A 66 16.24 5.34 -4.82
CA GLY A 66 16.09 3.89 -4.64
C GLY A 66 15.39 3.45 -3.36
N PHE A 67 14.97 4.39 -2.50
CA PHE A 67 14.18 4.06 -1.33
C PHE A 67 12.76 3.62 -1.72
N LYS A 68 12.11 2.90 -0.81
CA LYS A 68 10.72 2.47 -0.97
C LYS A 68 9.83 3.24 -0.02
N ILE A 69 8.66 3.61 -0.50
CA ILE A 69 7.61 4.24 0.30
C ILE A 69 6.43 3.29 0.31
N ILE A 70 5.84 3.07 1.48
CA ILE A 70 4.64 2.22 1.65
C ILE A 70 3.56 3.08 2.29
N PHE A 71 2.51 3.34 1.53
CA PHE A 71 1.27 3.94 2.05
C PHE A 71 0.34 2.83 2.55
N PHE A 72 -0.03 2.88 3.82
CA PHE A 72 -0.95 1.92 4.43
C PHE A 72 -2.41 2.28 4.21
N GLU A 73 -2.72 3.57 4.09
CA GLU A 73 -4.10 4.01 3.90
C GLU A 73 -4.15 5.34 3.15
N LEU A 74 -5.10 5.44 2.24
CA LEU A 74 -5.53 6.69 1.64
C LEU A 74 -7.05 6.79 1.80
N ASP A 75 -7.52 7.89 2.33
CA ASP A 75 -8.95 8.18 2.42
C ASP A 75 -9.56 8.33 1.02
N PRO A 76 -10.89 8.20 0.85
CA PRO A 76 -11.54 8.51 -0.42
C PRO A 76 -11.18 9.90 -0.92
N GLY A 77 -10.75 10.01 -2.18
CA GLY A 77 -10.26 11.25 -2.76
C GLY A 77 -9.41 11.04 -4.00
N THR A 78 -8.93 12.12 -4.60
CA THR A 78 -8.00 12.08 -5.73
C THR A 78 -6.64 12.59 -5.31
N TYR A 79 -5.61 11.81 -5.58
CA TYR A 79 -4.23 12.03 -5.18
C TYR A 79 -3.32 12.07 -6.39
N ARG A 80 -2.32 12.93 -6.34
CA ARG A 80 -1.21 12.93 -7.30
C ARG A 80 0.06 12.56 -6.56
N ILE A 81 0.75 11.53 -7.04
CA ILE A 81 2.03 11.05 -6.49
C ILE A 81 3.02 10.96 -7.65
N GLY A 82 3.89 11.94 -7.77
CA GLY A 82 4.73 12.10 -8.96
C GLY A 82 3.87 12.26 -10.22
N GLU A 83 4.02 11.36 -11.19
CA GLU A 83 3.24 11.36 -12.42
C GLU A 83 1.91 10.55 -12.30
N ALA A 84 1.78 9.74 -11.26
CA ALA A 84 0.57 8.94 -11.07
C ALA A 84 -0.58 9.80 -10.54
N VAL A 85 -1.77 9.54 -11.07
CA VAL A 85 -3.03 10.11 -10.60
C VAL A 85 -3.93 8.97 -10.18
N ILE A 86 -4.34 8.96 -8.93
CA ILE A 86 -5.18 7.91 -8.36
C ILE A 86 -6.43 8.50 -7.71
N THR A 87 -7.56 7.88 -7.97
CA THR A 87 -8.83 8.22 -7.32
C THR A 87 -9.25 7.03 -6.46
N VAL A 88 -9.24 7.24 -5.14
CA VAL A 88 -9.66 6.29 -4.12
C VAL A 88 -11.15 6.45 -3.87
N LYS A 89 -11.87 5.34 -3.87
CA LYS A 89 -13.30 5.29 -3.58
C LYS A 89 -13.59 4.15 -2.59
N ASP A 90 -14.61 4.32 -1.80
CA ASP A 90 -15.19 3.20 -1.06
C ASP A 90 -15.67 2.15 -2.04
N SER A 91 -15.31 0.89 -1.78
CA SER A 91 -15.60 -0.19 -2.74
C SER A 91 -17.10 -0.48 -2.85
N GLY A 92 -17.88 -0.12 -1.83
CA GLY A 92 -19.33 -0.38 -1.78
C GLY A 92 -19.73 -1.85 -1.85
N MET A 93 -18.75 -2.73 -2.08
CA MET A 93 -18.95 -4.17 -2.22
C MET A 93 -18.32 -4.89 -1.04
N LEU A 94 -18.87 -6.05 -0.70
CA LEU A 94 -18.22 -7.00 0.18
C LEU A 94 -16.94 -7.50 -0.55
N PRO A 95 -15.78 -7.04 -0.17
CA PRO A 95 -14.53 -7.21 -0.95
C PRO A 95 -14.05 -8.65 -1.06
N MET A 96 -14.65 -9.54 -0.29
CA MET A 96 -14.27 -10.96 -0.26
C MET A 96 -14.55 -11.71 -1.56
N HIS A 97 -15.22 -11.10 -2.53
CA HIS A 97 -15.63 -11.82 -3.74
C HIS A 97 -14.75 -11.58 -4.96
N PHE A 98 -13.93 -10.54 -5.01
CA PHE A 98 -13.36 -10.09 -6.28
C PHE A 98 -11.90 -9.61 -6.23
N VAL A 99 -11.12 -10.05 -5.24
CA VAL A 99 -9.68 -9.76 -5.24
C VAL A 99 -8.96 -10.77 -6.10
N SER A 100 -8.24 -10.31 -7.11
CA SER A 100 -7.37 -11.12 -7.94
C SER A 100 -5.91 -10.73 -7.72
N SER A 101 -5.08 -11.74 -7.50
CA SER A 101 -3.62 -11.64 -7.48
C SER A 101 -3.02 -11.95 -8.86
N ASP A 102 -3.84 -12.25 -9.87
CA ASP A 102 -3.38 -12.61 -11.21
C ASP A 102 -3.04 -11.37 -12.05
N THR A 103 -2.23 -10.51 -11.48
CA THR A 103 -1.70 -9.31 -12.12
C THR A 103 -0.32 -9.53 -12.74
N GLY A 104 0.28 -10.70 -12.51
CA GLY A 104 1.66 -10.98 -12.90
C GLY A 104 2.71 -10.27 -12.04
N HIS A 105 2.29 -9.53 -11.02
CA HIS A 105 3.21 -8.77 -10.18
C HIS A 105 4.05 -9.69 -9.28
N ARG A 106 5.35 -9.39 -9.15
CA ARG A 106 6.29 -10.23 -8.39
C ARG A 106 5.93 -10.44 -6.92
N LEU A 107 5.26 -9.45 -6.29
CA LEU A 107 4.86 -9.53 -4.88
C LEU A 107 3.72 -10.53 -4.65
N THR A 108 2.92 -10.83 -5.68
CA THR A 108 1.84 -11.82 -5.59
C THR A 108 2.27 -13.22 -5.96
N LYS A 109 3.53 -13.41 -6.37
CA LYS A 109 4.05 -14.72 -6.78
C LYS A 109 3.98 -15.73 -5.63
N GLY A 110 3.18 -16.77 -5.84
CA GLY A 110 2.99 -17.87 -4.89
C GLY A 110 1.83 -17.68 -3.93
N PHE A 111 1.06 -16.60 -4.08
CA PHE A 111 -0.25 -16.43 -3.46
C PHE A 111 -1.33 -16.83 -4.45
N GLY A 112 -2.37 -17.51 -3.96
CA GLY A 112 -3.56 -17.85 -4.72
C GLY A 112 -4.77 -17.01 -4.30
N PRO A 113 -5.89 -17.09 -5.03
CA PRO A 113 -7.09 -16.30 -4.72
C PRO A 113 -7.62 -16.54 -3.28
N CYS A 114 -7.38 -17.72 -2.71
CA CYS A 114 -7.83 -18.02 -1.36
C CYS A 114 -7.05 -17.29 -0.28
N ASP A 115 -5.81 -16.88 -0.57
CA ASP A 115 -4.97 -16.16 0.39
C ASP A 115 -5.48 -14.75 0.66
N PHE A 116 -6.37 -14.23 -0.21
CA PHE A 116 -6.91 -12.87 -0.12
C PHE A 116 -8.41 -12.82 0.24
N ARG A 117 -9.04 -13.98 0.52
CA ARG A 117 -10.49 -14.04 0.71
C ARG A 117 -10.96 -13.92 2.14
N ASN A 118 -10.17 -14.37 3.10
CA ASN A 118 -10.63 -14.55 4.47
C ASN A 118 -9.59 -14.00 5.45
N TRP A 119 -9.63 -12.73 5.68
CA TRP A 119 -8.82 -12.13 6.73
C TRP A 119 -9.64 -12.04 8.00
N TYR A 120 -9.11 -12.65 9.04
CA TYR A 120 -9.76 -12.70 10.32
C TYR A 120 -9.15 -11.65 11.25
N ASP A 121 -9.95 -10.66 11.59
CA ASP A 121 -9.61 -9.68 12.61
C ASP A 121 -9.86 -10.27 14.00
N ARG A 122 -8.77 -10.56 14.70
CA ARG A 122 -8.85 -11.14 16.05
C ARG A 122 -9.41 -10.18 17.08
N SER A 123 -9.26 -8.88 16.89
CA SER A 123 -9.75 -7.87 17.83
C SER A 123 -11.26 -7.70 17.74
N ALA A 124 -11.78 -7.80 16.54
CA ALA A 124 -13.21 -7.68 16.26
C ALA A 124 -13.95 -9.03 16.21
N ASP A 125 -13.23 -10.17 16.35
CA ASP A 125 -13.74 -11.54 16.25
C ASP A 125 -14.62 -11.75 15.00
N ARG A 126 -14.17 -11.26 13.86
CA ARG A 126 -14.91 -11.33 12.60
C ARG A 126 -14.00 -11.42 11.38
N ILE A 127 -14.55 -11.93 10.29
CA ILE A 127 -13.92 -11.80 8.97
C ILE A 127 -14.14 -10.37 8.50
N THR A 128 -13.04 -9.66 8.29
CA THR A 128 -13.07 -8.31 7.74
C THR A 128 -12.73 -8.34 6.25
N PRO A 129 -13.33 -7.44 5.48
CA PRO A 129 -12.87 -7.22 4.11
C PRO A 129 -11.42 -6.71 4.13
N ILE A 130 -10.58 -7.29 3.30
CA ILE A 130 -9.20 -6.81 3.08
C ILE A 130 -9.23 -5.39 2.49
N LEU A 131 -10.30 -5.05 1.80
CA LEU A 131 -10.37 -3.89 0.93
C LEU A 131 -11.70 -3.16 1.13
N GLU A 132 -11.69 -2.16 1.98
CA GLU A 132 -12.82 -1.23 2.10
C GLU A 132 -12.78 -0.16 1.01
N THR A 133 -11.60 0.13 0.49
CA THR A 133 -11.40 1.10 -0.59
C THR A 133 -10.67 0.45 -1.76
N THR A 134 -10.97 0.92 -2.94
CA THR A 134 -10.28 0.60 -4.17
C THR A 134 -9.91 1.89 -4.89
N PHE A 135 -9.00 1.84 -5.83
CA PHE A 135 -8.62 3.01 -6.58
C PHE A 135 -8.47 2.72 -8.07
N THR A 136 -8.77 3.73 -8.85
CA THR A 136 -8.60 3.79 -10.30
C THR A 136 -7.66 4.92 -10.65
N GLY A 137 -7.21 4.99 -11.89
CA GLY A 137 -6.34 6.06 -12.38
C GLY A 137 -5.25 5.53 -13.29
N GLU A 138 -4.15 6.27 -13.37
CA GLU A 138 -3.04 5.98 -14.26
C GLU A 138 -1.68 6.19 -13.59
N GLY A 139 -0.61 5.70 -14.21
CA GLY A 139 0.76 5.86 -13.71
C GLY A 139 1.18 4.83 -12.66
N PHE A 140 0.40 3.78 -12.43
CA PHE A 140 0.73 2.72 -11.48
C PHE A 140 0.63 1.32 -12.11
N ILE A 141 1.28 0.35 -11.47
CA ILE A 141 1.24 -1.07 -11.81
C ILE A 141 0.41 -1.78 -10.74
N PRO A 142 -0.71 -2.42 -11.08
CA PRO A 142 -1.54 -3.10 -10.08
C PRO A 142 -0.81 -4.32 -9.49
N ILE A 143 -0.88 -4.45 -8.16
CA ILE A 143 -0.43 -5.63 -7.42
C ILE A 143 -1.60 -6.55 -7.14
N LEU A 144 -2.69 -5.98 -6.63
CA LEU A 144 -3.97 -6.65 -6.44
C LEU A 144 -5.05 -5.88 -7.20
N GLN A 145 -5.95 -6.59 -7.84
CA GLN A 145 -7.10 -6.02 -8.55
C GLN A 145 -8.40 -6.48 -7.91
N SER A 146 -9.39 -5.62 -7.94
CA SER A 146 -10.76 -5.95 -7.58
C SER A 146 -11.67 -5.62 -8.77
N GLY A 147 -12.62 -6.49 -9.05
CA GLY A 147 -13.74 -6.15 -9.93
C GLY A 147 -14.79 -5.40 -9.11
N ASN A 148 -15.27 -4.29 -9.62
CA ASN A 148 -16.35 -3.54 -9.02
C ASN A 148 -17.33 -3.08 -10.09
N THR A 149 -18.60 -2.91 -9.72
CA THR A 149 -19.57 -2.22 -10.57
C THR A 149 -19.56 -0.74 -10.22
N ASP A 150 -19.62 0.10 -11.22
CA ASP A 150 -19.87 1.53 -11.05
C ASP A 150 -21.34 1.78 -10.66
N GLU A 151 -21.69 3.05 -10.47
CA GLU A 151 -23.06 3.49 -10.15
C GLU A 151 -24.10 3.15 -11.24
N ASN A 152 -23.66 2.83 -12.47
CA ASN A 152 -24.49 2.39 -13.58
C ASN A 152 -24.57 0.86 -13.69
N GLY A 153 -23.89 0.13 -12.81
CA GLY A 153 -23.83 -1.32 -12.82
C GLY A 153 -22.84 -1.91 -13.84
N GLU A 154 -22.00 -1.07 -14.47
CA GLU A 154 -20.96 -1.53 -15.38
C GLU A 154 -19.74 -2.05 -14.59
N TRP A 155 -19.25 -3.21 -15.00
CA TRP A 155 -18.07 -3.81 -14.39
C TRP A 155 -16.79 -3.08 -14.81
N GLY A 156 -16.03 -2.61 -13.82
CA GLY A 156 -14.72 -2.04 -14.00
C GLY A 156 -13.65 -2.76 -13.19
N HIS A 157 -12.41 -2.56 -13.57
CA HIS A 157 -11.26 -2.99 -12.79
C HIS A 157 -10.79 -1.84 -11.91
N ALA A 158 -10.66 -2.10 -10.62
CA ALA A 158 -10.04 -1.20 -9.67
C ALA A 158 -8.83 -1.86 -9.03
N ALA A 159 -7.84 -1.09 -8.66
CA ALA A 159 -6.70 -1.60 -7.92
C ALA A 159 -7.01 -1.60 -6.42
N ALA A 160 -6.46 -2.59 -5.74
CA ALA A 160 -6.54 -2.73 -4.30
C ALA A 160 -5.18 -2.57 -3.63
N ALA A 161 -4.13 -2.84 -4.38
CA ALA A 161 -2.76 -2.50 -4.07
C ALA A 161 -2.02 -2.24 -5.38
N ALA A 162 -1.07 -1.31 -5.37
CA ALA A 162 -0.31 -0.94 -6.56
C ALA A 162 1.12 -0.51 -6.24
N GLU A 163 1.95 -0.58 -7.27
CA GLU A 163 3.30 -0.07 -7.30
C GLU A 163 3.36 1.14 -8.24
N ILE A 164 3.90 2.26 -7.79
CA ILE A 164 4.24 3.42 -8.61
C ILE A 164 5.76 3.44 -8.75
N PRO A 165 6.31 3.24 -9.95
CA PRO A 165 7.75 3.38 -10.19
C PRO A 165 8.20 4.84 -9.97
N MET A 166 9.33 5.03 -9.26
CA MET A 166 9.88 6.34 -8.99
C MET A 166 11.41 6.28 -9.09
N GLY A 167 11.97 6.65 -10.25
CA GLY A 167 13.42 6.55 -10.46
C GLY A 167 13.95 5.15 -10.21
N GLN A 168 14.86 4.99 -9.24
CA GLN A 168 15.40 3.69 -8.83
C GLN A 168 14.56 3.00 -7.73
N GLY A 169 13.68 3.74 -7.07
CA GLY A 169 12.83 3.24 -6.01
C GLY A 169 11.38 3.04 -6.45
N LYS A 170 10.50 2.92 -5.46
CA LYS A 170 9.11 2.54 -5.69
C LYS A 170 8.23 3.03 -4.56
N ILE A 171 7.01 3.37 -4.93
CA ILE A 171 5.96 3.68 -3.97
C ILE A 171 4.93 2.57 -4.04
N TYR A 172 4.57 2.04 -2.91
CA TYR A 172 3.52 1.03 -2.76
C TYR A 172 2.33 1.65 -2.07
N ILE A 173 1.16 1.41 -2.62
CA ILE A 173 -0.11 1.80 -2.01
C ILE A 173 -0.86 0.52 -1.71
N CYS A 174 -1.19 0.34 -0.45
CA CYS A 174 -1.99 -0.79 -0.01
C CYS A 174 -2.88 -0.34 1.15
N LYS A 175 -4.06 -0.92 1.26
CA LYS A 175 -4.86 -0.83 2.47
C LYS A 175 -4.63 -2.09 3.29
N VAL A 176 -4.11 -1.90 4.47
CA VAL A 176 -3.93 -2.97 5.46
C VAL A 176 -4.76 -2.65 6.69
#